data_71cfcea808dcdb7c46a2b7f24daf9d8b
#
_entry.id   71cfcea808dcdb7c46a2b7f24daf9d8b
#
_cell.length_a   1.000
_cell.length_b   1.000
_cell.length_c   1.000
_cell.angle_alpha   90.00
_cell.angle_beta   90.00
_cell.angle_gamma   90.00
#
_symmetry.space_group_name_H-M   'P 1'
#
loop_
_entity.id
_entity.type
_entity.pdbx_description
1 polymer ?
#
loop_
_entity_poly.entity_id
_entity_poly.type
_entity_poly.pdbx_seq_one_letter_code
_entity_poly.pdbx_strand_id
1 'polypeptide(L)'
;MKYGVPLFFLLSTLYAQSIVGSWEMLAPYVRKVDGEKKPLIRHNYQYDGIFSSYLWHNDEFQLSGWGYYSVSNNQIEQNFHNYHWVSGKVEFENDTTMTIQWYGDKEKLVFKKIPLEPNI
;
A
#
# COMPACT_ATOMS: atom_id res chain seq x y z
N MET A 1 21.61 -19.43 19.94
CA MET A 1 21.80 -20.22 18.75
C MET A 1 21.95 -19.36 17.52
N LYS A 2 22.98 -19.58 16.76
CA LYS A 2 23.31 -18.72 15.64
C LYS A 2 22.36 -18.80 14.45
N TYR A 3 21.46 -19.78 14.42
CA TYR A 3 20.58 -19.98 13.28
C TYR A 3 19.25 -19.27 13.40
N GLY A 4 18.85 -18.86 14.59
CA GLY A 4 17.59 -18.18 14.78
C GLY A 4 17.60 -16.73 14.31
N VAL A 5 18.73 -16.06 14.48
CA VAL A 5 18.80 -14.62 14.16
C VAL A 5 18.68 -14.36 12.66
N PRO A 6 19.40 -15.09 11.77
CA PRO A 6 19.23 -14.84 10.34
C PRO A 6 17.81 -15.09 9.82
N LEU A 7 17.15 -16.11 10.36
CA LEU A 7 15.78 -16.41 9.95
C LEU A 7 14.83 -15.29 10.36
N PHE A 8 15.01 -14.76 11.55
CA PHE A 8 14.20 -13.67 12.04
C PHE A 8 14.40 -12.41 11.20
N PHE A 9 15.61 -12.14 10.84
CA PHE A 9 15.96 -11.03 9.95
C PHE A 9 15.28 -11.17 8.60
N LEU A 10 15.27 -12.37 8.04
CA LEU A 10 14.63 -12.63 6.76
C LEU A 10 13.14 -12.34 6.80
N LEU A 11 12.46 -12.72 7.87
CA LEU A 11 11.03 -12.46 7.99
C LEU A 11 10.74 -10.96 8.01
N SER A 12 11.53 -10.18 8.74
CA SER A 12 11.36 -8.72 8.75
C SER A 12 11.57 -8.12 7.38
N THR A 13 12.58 -8.60 6.66
CA THR A 13 12.86 -8.13 5.31
C THR A 13 11.72 -8.45 4.36
N LEU A 14 11.15 -9.65 4.48
CA LEU A 14 10.03 -10.06 3.63
C LEU A 14 8.81 -9.19 3.86
N TYR A 15 8.48 -8.85 5.11
CA TYR A 15 7.38 -7.95 5.39
C TYR A 15 7.61 -6.56 4.80
N ALA A 16 8.81 -6.02 4.96
CA ALA A 16 9.15 -4.74 4.38
C ALA A 16 9.02 -4.76 2.85
N GLN A 17 9.45 -5.87 2.22
CA GLN A 17 9.37 -6.01 0.77
C GLN A 17 7.96 -6.25 0.28
N SER A 18 7.08 -6.81 1.12
CA SER A 18 5.72 -7.13 0.71
C SER A 18 4.93 -5.89 0.30
N ILE A 19 5.18 -4.74 0.94
CA ILE A 19 4.45 -3.53 0.57
C ILE A 19 5.04 -2.83 -0.65
N VAL A 20 6.31 -3.07 -0.96
CA VAL A 20 6.94 -2.40 -2.09
C VAL A 20 6.26 -2.81 -3.38
N GLY A 21 5.83 -1.83 -4.18
CA GLY A 21 5.15 -2.08 -5.43
C GLY A 21 3.95 -1.18 -5.60
N SER A 22 3.17 -1.50 -6.61
CA SER A 22 1.96 -0.74 -6.95
C SER A 22 0.74 -1.55 -6.55
N TRP A 23 -0.25 -0.86 -5.99
CA TRP A 23 -1.44 -1.48 -5.44
C TRP A 23 -2.67 -0.70 -5.89
N GLU A 24 -3.73 -1.44 -6.20
CA GLU A 24 -5.02 -0.83 -6.53
C GLU A 24 -6.01 -1.14 -5.43
N MET A 25 -6.78 -0.13 -5.04
CA MET A 25 -7.78 -0.31 -4.00
C MET A 25 -8.99 -1.05 -4.56
N LEU A 26 -9.34 -2.17 -3.90
CA LEU A 26 -10.52 -2.96 -4.25
C LEU A 26 -11.76 -2.50 -3.49
N ALA A 27 -11.57 -1.94 -2.29
CA ALA A 27 -12.66 -1.49 -1.43
C ALA A 27 -12.09 -0.53 -0.40
N PRO A 28 -12.87 0.40 0.13
CA PRO A 28 -14.28 0.63 -0.17
C PRO A 28 -14.53 1.56 -1.36
N TYR A 29 -13.50 2.28 -1.81
CA TYR A 29 -13.67 3.32 -2.81
C TYR A 29 -13.30 2.80 -4.19
N VAL A 30 -14.31 2.67 -5.04
CA VAL A 30 -14.13 2.17 -6.40
C VAL A 30 -15.00 3.01 -7.33
N ARG A 31 -14.71 2.96 -8.62
CA ARG A 31 -15.59 3.50 -9.65
C ARG A 31 -16.33 2.35 -10.31
N LYS A 32 -17.50 2.65 -10.86
CA LYS A 32 -18.26 1.64 -11.58
C LYS A 32 -18.35 2.02 -13.05
N VAL A 33 -18.04 1.06 -13.91
CA VAL A 33 -18.09 1.22 -15.35
C VAL A 33 -18.87 0.03 -15.90
N ASP A 34 -20.03 0.33 -16.50
CA ASP A 34 -20.89 -0.70 -17.07
C ASP A 34 -21.23 -1.81 -16.05
N GLY A 35 -21.46 -1.40 -14.79
CA GLY A 35 -21.80 -2.34 -13.72
C GLY A 35 -20.60 -3.03 -13.10
N GLU A 36 -19.42 -2.90 -13.63
CA GLU A 36 -18.21 -3.50 -13.07
C GLU A 36 -17.47 -2.51 -12.17
N LYS A 37 -16.90 -3.07 -11.09
CA LYS A 37 -16.05 -2.29 -10.20
C LYS A 37 -14.66 -2.15 -10.81
N LYS A 38 -14.20 -0.92 -10.92
CA LYS A 38 -12.87 -0.59 -11.41
C LYS A 38 -12.12 0.22 -10.35
N PRO A 39 -10.80 0.13 -10.32
CA PRO A 39 -10.04 0.87 -9.32
C PRO A 39 -10.20 2.38 -9.48
N LEU A 40 -10.37 3.07 -8.37
CA LEU A 40 -10.40 4.52 -8.30
C LEU A 40 -9.09 5.08 -7.77
N ILE A 41 -8.43 4.33 -6.89
CA ILE A 41 -7.25 4.77 -6.18
C ILE A 41 -6.13 3.75 -6.39
N ARG A 42 -4.94 4.25 -6.66
CA ARG A 42 -3.74 3.44 -6.80
C ARG A 42 -2.65 4.03 -5.91
N HIS A 43 -1.97 3.17 -5.17
CA HIS A 43 -0.81 3.56 -4.37
C HIS A 43 0.44 2.89 -4.90
N ASN A 44 1.55 3.60 -4.86
CA ASN A 44 2.85 3.06 -5.19
C ASN A 44 3.77 3.25 -3.98
N TYR A 45 4.34 2.15 -3.49
CA TYR A 45 5.26 2.18 -2.35
C TYR A 45 6.65 1.81 -2.84
N GLN A 46 7.58 2.74 -2.72
CA GLN A 46 8.96 2.53 -3.15
C GLN A 46 9.79 2.01 -1.97
N TYR A 47 10.84 1.26 -2.31
CA TYR A 47 11.67 0.68 -1.27
C TYR A 47 12.45 1.73 -0.46
N ASP A 48 12.56 2.95 -0.96
CA ASP A 48 13.27 4.04 -0.28
C ASP A 48 12.40 4.80 0.72
N GLY A 49 11.19 4.34 0.98
CA GLY A 49 10.32 4.98 1.96
C GLY A 49 9.44 6.08 1.40
N ILE A 50 9.36 6.20 0.09
CA ILE A 50 8.48 7.16 -0.56
C ILE A 50 7.27 6.45 -1.11
N PHE A 51 6.09 7.04 -0.90
CA PHE A 51 4.87 6.53 -1.51
C PHE A 51 4.20 7.63 -2.33
N SER A 52 3.41 7.20 -3.31
CA SER A 52 2.59 8.10 -4.12
C SER A 52 1.18 7.56 -4.19
N SER A 53 0.23 8.47 -4.26
CA SER A 53 -1.18 8.13 -4.39
C SER A 53 -1.70 8.73 -5.69
N TYR A 54 -2.46 7.93 -6.41
CA TYR A 54 -3.05 8.32 -7.69
C TYR A 54 -4.55 8.17 -7.62
N LEU A 55 -5.25 9.08 -8.24
CA LEU A 55 -6.70 9.06 -8.33
C LEU A 55 -7.10 9.02 -9.81
N TRP A 56 -8.07 8.17 -10.14
CA TRP A 56 -8.59 8.10 -11.49
C TRP A 56 -9.37 9.39 -11.79
N HIS A 57 -8.94 10.07 -12.84
CA HIS A 57 -9.55 11.31 -13.24
C HIS A 57 -9.24 11.54 -14.72
N ASN A 58 -10.26 11.94 -15.50
CA ASN A 58 -10.11 12.18 -16.93
C ASN A 58 -9.50 10.98 -17.66
N ASP A 59 -10.04 9.79 -17.37
CA ASP A 59 -9.68 8.54 -18.04
C ASP A 59 -8.23 8.09 -17.80
N GLU A 60 -7.60 8.55 -16.72
CA GLU A 60 -6.26 8.08 -16.35
C GLU A 60 -6.02 8.25 -14.86
N PHE A 61 -5.01 7.56 -14.35
CA PHE A 61 -4.56 7.78 -12.98
C PHE A 61 -3.65 9.00 -12.96
N GLN A 62 -4.00 9.95 -12.12
CA GLN A 62 -3.25 11.18 -11.94
C GLN A 62 -2.73 11.27 -10.52
N LEU A 63 -1.51 11.76 -10.37
CA LEU A 63 -0.90 11.91 -9.06
C LEU A 63 -1.76 12.85 -8.20
N SER A 64 -2.22 12.34 -7.06
CA SER A 64 -3.00 13.12 -6.11
C SER A 64 -2.22 13.52 -4.88
N GLY A 65 -1.15 12.79 -4.56
CA GLY A 65 -0.32 13.14 -3.43
C GLY A 65 0.86 12.18 -3.32
N TRP A 66 1.85 12.58 -2.54
CA TRP A 66 3.00 11.75 -2.26
C TRP A 66 3.53 12.08 -0.88
N GLY A 67 4.36 11.22 -0.34
CA GLY A 67 4.95 11.46 0.95
C GLY A 67 5.86 10.31 1.35
N TYR A 68 5.97 10.12 2.66
CA TYR A 68 6.86 9.12 3.23
C TYR A 68 6.06 8.07 3.98
N TYR A 69 6.59 6.87 4.04
CA TYR A 69 5.95 5.80 4.77
C TYR A 69 7.01 4.94 5.46
N SER A 70 6.56 4.23 6.48
CA SER A 70 7.35 3.17 7.08
C SER A 70 6.41 2.04 7.52
N VAL A 71 6.90 0.81 7.49
CA VAL A 71 6.15 -0.35 7.93
C VAL A 71 7.03 -1.14 8.88
N SER A 72 6.48 -1.49 10.03
CA SER A 72 7.19 -2.25 11.05
C SER A 72 6.17 -3.02 11.88
N ASN A 73 6.34 -4.33 12.01
CA ASN A 73 5.49 -5.17 12.86
C ASN A 73 3.99 -5.01 12.55
N ASN A 74 3.65 -5.05 11.27
CA ASN A 74 2.26 -4.88 10.81
C ASN A 74 1.67 -3.52 11.13
N GLN A 75 2.50 -2.54 11.41
CA GLN A 75 2.08 -1.17 11.58
C GLN A 75 2.62 -0.33 10.45
N ILE A 76 1.76 0.49 9.86
CA ILE A 76 2.14 1.40 8.80
C ILE A 76 1.98 2.83 9.30
N GLU A 77 2.97 3.65 8.96
CA GLU A 77 2.90 5.08 9.20
C GLU A 77 3.13 5.78 7.87
N GLN A 78 2.36 6.81 7.60
CA GLN A 78 2.60 7.58 6.39
C GLN A 78 2.20 9.04 6.59
N ASN A 79 2.88 9.93 5.86
CA ASN A 79 2.50 11.31 5.82
C ASN A 79 2.55 11.83 4.38
N PHE A 80 1.60 12.66 4.04
CA PHE A 80 1.59 13.40 2.79
C PHE A 80 2.39 14.66 3.06
N HIS A 81 3.59 14.65 2.52
CA HIS A 81 4.54 15.72 2.65
C HIS A 81 4.16 16.95 3.49
N ASN A 82 4.80 17.27 4.53
CA ASN A 82 4.57 18.41 5.45
C ASN A 82 3.43 18.25 6.44
N TYR A 83 2.71 17.16 6.41
CA TYR A 83 1.67 16.92 7.40
C TYR A 83 2.19 15.95 8.46
N HIS A 84 1.44 15.85 9.53
CA HIS A 84 1.75 14.88 10.56
C HIS A 84 1.60 13.46 10.03
N TRP A 85 2.22 12.52 10.74
CA TRP A 85 2.12 11.11 10.40
C TRP A 85 0.78 10.57 10.85
N VAL A 86 0.19 9.71 10.00
CA VAL A 86 -0.95 8.90 10.38
C VAL A 86 -0.47 7.46 10.53
N SER A 87 -1.09 6.73 11.45
CA SER A 87 -0.70 5.38 11.77
C SER A 87 -1.86 4.43 11.57
N GLY A 88 -1.56 3.21 11.21
CA GLY A 88 -2.57 2.20 11.02
C GLY A 88 -1.99 0.80 11.08
N LYS A 89 -2.86 -0.16 10.91
CA LYS A 89 -2.51 -1.57 10.88
C LYS A 89 -2.52 -2.05 9.44
N VAL A 90 -1.46 -2.76 9.06
CA VAL A 90 -1.40 -3.37 7.74
C VAL A 90 -1.31 -4.87 7.91
N GLU A 91 -2.12 -5.60 7.13
CA GLU A 91 -2.11 -7.06 7.13
C GLU A 91 -1.97 -7.55 5.69
N PHE A 92 -1.10 -8.51 5.50
CA PHE A 92 -0.92 -9.15 4.19
C PHE A 92 -1.58 -10.51 4.23
N GLU A 93 -2.64 -10.70 3.45
CA GLU A 93 -3.28 -12.01 3.36
C GLU A 93 -2.44 -12.97 2.54
N ASN A 94 -1.76 -12.42 1.53
CA ASN A 94 -0.84 -13.15 0.68
C ASN A 94 0.04 -12.12 -0.03
N ASP A 95 0.79 -12.55 -1.03
CA ASP A 95 1.74 -11.66 -1.72
C ASP A 95 1.06 -10.57 -2.53
N THR A 96 -0.22 -10.71 -2.81
CA THR A 96 -0.92 -9.79 -3.72
C THR A 96 -2.11 -9.10 -3.11
N THR A 97 -2.41 -9.37 -1.84
CA THR A 97 -3.56 -8.75 -1.17
C THR A 97 -3.16 -8.24 0.19
N MET A 98 -3.44 -6.97 0.44
CA MET A 98 -3.22 -6.39 1.77
C MET A 98 -4.41 -5.56 2.19
N THR A 99 -4.56 -5.40 3.50
CA THR A 99 -5.54 -4.47 4.07
C THR A 99 -4.82 -3.46 4.94
N ILE A 100 -5.33 -2.24 4.92
CA ILE A 100 -4.85 -1.17 5.79
C ILE A 100 -6.05 -0.62 6.53
N GLN A 101 -5.93 -0.50 7.84
CA GLN A 101 -6.93 0.17 8.66
C GLN A 101 -6.24 1.25 9.48
N TRP A 102 -6.56 2.50 9.16
CA TRP A 102 -6.01 3.62 9.92
C TRP A 102 -6.65 3.67 11.29
N TYR A 103 -5.86 3.96 12.32
CA TYR A 103 -6.38 4.06 13.67
C TYR A 103 -7.36 5.23 13.75
N GLY A 104 -8.52 4.96 14.30
CA GLY A 104 -9.61 5.92 14.34
C GLY A 104 -10.63 5.77 13.22
N ASP A 105 -10.29 5.07 12.15
CA ASP A 105 -11.23 4.83 11.05
C ASP A 105 -11.89 3.47 11.23
N LYS A 106 -13.14 3.41 10.80
CA LYS A 106 -13.89 2.16 10.87
C LYS A 106 -13.69 1.28 9.65
N GLU A 107 -13.28 1.87 8.55
CA GLU A 107 -13.21 1.15 7.28
C GLU A 107 -11.85 0.53 7.07
N LYS A 108 -11.85 -0.68 6.54
CA LYS A 108 -10.64 -1.33 6.07
C LYS A 108 -10.47 -1.04 4.59
N LEU A 109 -9.28 -0.61 4.22
CA LEU A 109 -8.91 -0.41 2.83
C LEU A 109 -8.29 -1.70 2.32
N VAL A 110 -8.84 -2.24 1.25
CA VAL A 110 -8.37 -3.50 0.67
C VAL A 110 -7.67 -3.18 -0.63
N PHE A 111 -6.45 -3.70 -0.78
CA PHE A 111 -5.62 -3.42 -1.94
C PHE A 111 -5.16 -4.72 -2.61
N LYS A 112 -5.07 -4.68 -3.91
CA LYS A 112 -4.50 -5.75 -4.71
C LYS A 112 -3.24 -5.26 -5.39
N LYS A 113 -2.18 -6.04 -5.29
CA LYS A 113 -0.92 -5.72 -5.95
C LYS A 113 -1.05 -5.93 -7.44
N ILE A 114 -0.58 -4.95 -8.20
CA ILE A 114 -0.58 -5.05 -9.66
C ILE A 114 0.82 -5.35 -10.14
N PRO A 115 0.97 -6.13 -11.21
CA PRO A 115 2.29 -6.42 -11.75
C PRO A 115 2.93 -5.16 -12.30
N LEU A 116 4.25 -5.08 -12.22
CA LEU A 116 4.98 -4.02 -12.88
C LEU A 116 4.86 -4.17 -14.38
N GLU A 117 4.63 -3.06 -15.06
CA GLU A 117 4.58 -3.08 -16.49
C GLU A 117 6.00 -3.12 -17.06
N PRO A 118 6.20 -3.93 -18.11
CA PRO A 118 7.56 -4.16 -18.60
C PRO A 118 8.27 -2.92 -19.14
N ASN A 119 7.53 -1.90 -19.51
CA ASN A 119 8.09 -0.72 -20.17
C ASN A 119 8.23 0.49 -19.26
N ILE A 120 8.23 0.26 -17.99
CA ILE A 120 8.37 1.37 -17.04
C ILE A 120 9.78 1.45 -16.49
#